data_8867963559a2e512ab54efad530f899d
#
_entry.id   8867963559a2e512ab54efad530f899d
#
_cell.length_a   1.000
_cell.length_b   1.000
_cell.length_c   1.000
_cell.angle_alpha   90.00
_cell.angle_beta   90.00
_cell.angle_gamma   90.00
#
_symmetry.space_group_name_H-M   'P 1'
#
loop_
_entity.id
_entity.type
_entity.pdbx_description
1 polymer ?
#
loop_
_entity_poly.entity_id
_entity_poly.type
_entity_poly.pdbx_seq_one_letter_code
_entity_poly.pdbx_strand_id
1 'polypeptide(L)'
;LTYEQIKQKYEAHSNLYERAIEIIKNNDLIKEFPIYYEVLTDCSERLEQIFKSLLLISEEGKIYSAQILYRAIIELFFKTFFLTSKLSTDKNDESAEHFKVHLMLSEWLAEQMGYLEMTDLINDIENKSDFVQFIRDKFPELKEFDKENQKEISNAIKKFNIKNMIAYIRESLTDKEIGNYFTKILPEYSRASSFVHGGPYATYIVKNLKDKGQIEKELERVVGVAFSCTCVAKENCLLSFKLHPDDMKDFINELREIRKF
;
A
#
# COMPACT_ATOMS: atom_id res chain seq x y z
N LEU A 1 -17.00 14.36 8.94
CA LEU A 1 -17.43 14.46 7.54
C LEU A 1 -18.40 13.33 7.21
N THR A 2 -19.48 13.63 6.50
CA THR A 2 -20.38 12.61 5.93
C THR A 2 -19.72 11.95 4.70
N TYR A 3 -20.23 10.79 4.28
CA TYR A 3 -19.78 10.12 3.06
C TYR A 3 -19.79 11.05 1.85
N GLU A 4 -20.86 11.81 1.66
CA GLU A 4 -21.00 12.72 0.52
C GLU A 4 -19.94 13.82 0.54
N GLN A 5 -19.64 14.39 1.69
CA GLN A 5 -18.58 15.38 1.84
C GLN A 5 -17.20 14.80 1.54
N ILE A 6 -16.94 13.57 1.99
CA ILE A 6 -15.67 12.87 1.70
C ILE A 6 -15.56 12.61 0.20
N LYS A 7 -16.62 12.14 -0.44
CA LYS A 7 -16.66 11.87 -1.88
C LYS A 7 -16.37 13.11 -2.72
N GLN A 8 -17.05 14.22 -2.43
CA GLN A 8 -16.81 15.50 -3.12
C GLN A 8 -15.36 15.99 -2.95
N LYS A 9 -14.82 15.93 -1.72
CA LYS A 9 -13.43 16.29 -1.45
C LYS A 9 -12.45 15.36 -2.20
N TYR A 10 -12.74 14.08 -2.22
CA TYR A 10 -11.91 13.11 -2.92
C TYR A 10 -11.89 13.34 -4.43
N GLU A 11 -13.04 13.61 -5.05
CA GLU A 11 -13.13 13.93 -6.48
C GLU A 11 -12.33 15.21 -6.81
N ALA A 12 -12.47 16.26 -5.99
CA ALA A 12 -11.70 17.48 -6.16
C ALA A 12 -10.19 17.25 -6.03
N HIS A 13 -9.78 16.49 -5.00
CA HIS A 13 -8.37 16.12 -4.79
C HIS A 13 -7.81 15.27 -5.93
N SER A 14 -8.57 14.28 -6.42
CA SER A 14 -8.13 13.39 -7.50
C SER A 14 -7.95 14.16 -8.81
N ASN A 15 -8.90 15.02 -9.18
CA ASN A 15 -8.82 15.85 -10.37
C ASN A 15 -7.60 16.81 -10.34
N LEU A 16 -7.32 17.38 -9.17
CA LEU A 16 -6.16 18.27 -9.00
C LEU A 16 -4.84 17.47 -9.07
N TYR A 17 -4.81 16.28 -8.46
CA TYR A 17 -3.67 15.38 -8.52
C TYR A 17 -3.35 14.94 -9.96
N GLU A 18 -4.37 14.56 -10.75
CA GLU A 18 -4.19 14.17 -12.14
C GLU A 18 -3.58 15.31 -12.98
N ARG A 19 -4.06 16.55 -12.80
CA ARG A 19 -3.48 17.71 -13.45
C ARG A 19 -2.01 17.91 -13.05
N ALA A 20 -1.65 17.71 -11.78
CA ALA A 20 -0.27 17.79 -11.32
C ALA A 20 0.61 16.68 -11.95
N ILE A 21 0.11 15.44 -12.08
CA ILE A 21 0.81 14.33 -12.73
C ILE A 21 1.07 14.63 -14.22
N GLU A 22 0.12 15.23 -14.93
CA GLU A 22 0.33 15.63 -16.33
C GLU A 22 1.48 16.65 -16.49
N ILE A 23 1.64 17.56 -15.54
CA ILE A 23 2.80 18.49 -15.52
C ILE A 23 4.10 17.72 -15.27
N ILE A 24 4.07 16.74 -14.35
CA ILE A 24 5.24 15.90 -14.01
C ILE A 24 5.70 15.06 -15.19
N LYS A 25 4.81 14.52 -16.01
CA LYS A 25 5.17 13.68 -17.17
C LYS A 25 6.19 14.30 -18.11
N ASN A 26 6.29 15.60 -18.14
CA ASN A 26 7.25 16.34 -18.96
C ASN A 26 8.57 16.70 -18.24
N ASN A 27 8.78 16.19 -17.02
CA ASN A 27 9.93 16.54 -16.19
C ASN A 27 11.12 15.60 -16.44
N ASP A 28 12.33 16.13 -16.39
CA ASP A 28 13.56 15.34 -16.54
C ASP A 28 13.80 14.37 -15.37
N LEU A 29 13.26 14.62 -14.18
CA LEU A 29 13.35 13.70 -13.04
C LEU A 29 12.68 12.34 -13.31
N ILE A 30 11.62 12.29 -14.14
CA ILE A 30 11.03 11.02 -14.58
C ILE A 30 12.03 10.21 -15.41
N LYS A 31 12.84 10.89 -16.21
CA LYS A 31 13.89 10.24 -17.00
C LYS A 31 15.05 9.77 -16.13
N GLU A 32 15.32 10.46 -15.02
CA GLU A 32 16.37 10.08 -14.06
C GLU A 32 15.95 8.87 -13.21
N PHE A 33 14.66 8.79 -12.80
CA PHE A 33 14.12 7.72 -11.95
C PHE A 33 12.85 7.08 -12.55
N PRO A 34 12.95 6.43 -13.72
CA PRO A 34 11.77 5.96 -14.44
C PRO A 34 11.02 4.84 -13.71
N ILE A 35 11.73 3.98 -12.98
CA ILE A 35 11.12 2.87 -12.24
C ILE A 35 10.35 3.41 -11.02
N TYR A 36 10.90 4.39 -10.30
CA TYR A 36 10.17 5.05 -9.22
C TYR A 36 8.91 5.74 -9.72
N TYR A 37 8.99 6.45 -10.86
CA TYR A 37 7.82 7.09 -11.42
C TYR A 37 6.72 6.07 -11.72
N GLU A 38 7.03 4.99 -12.40
CA GLU A 38 6.11 3.91 -12.72
C GLU A 38 5.49 3.32 -11.45
N VAL A 39 6.31 2.90 -10.49
CA VAL A 39 5.86 2.27 -9.24
C VAL A 39 4.98 3.20 -8.40
N LEU A 40 5.35 4.48 -8.26
CA LEU A 40 4.56 5.42 -7.47
C LEU A 40 3.25 5.80 -8.16
N THR A 41 3.21 5.84 -9.49
CA THR A 41 1.99 6.02 -10.27
C THR A 41 1.06 4.83 -10.07
N ASP A 42 1.56 3.61 -10.22
CA ASP A 42 0.81 2.37 -9.97
C ASP A 42 0.26 2.31 -8.54
N CYS A 43 1.06 2.68 -7.54
CA CYS A 43 0.60 2.75 -6.15
C CYS A 43 -0.54 3.75 -5.97
N SER A 44 -0.46 4.91 -6.62
CA SER A 44 -1.49 5.95 -6.56
C SER A 44 -2.79 5.51 -7.22
N GLU A 45 -2.71 4.84 -8.37
CA GLU A 45 -3.87 4.28 -9.08
C GLU A 45 -4.54 3.17 -8.26
N ARG A 46 -3.76 2.27 -7.66
CA ARG A 46 -4.27 1.21 -6.77
C ARG A 46 -4.95 1.80 -5.53
N LEU A 47 -4.35 2.80 -4.90
CA LEU A 47 -4.98 3.51 -3.78
C LEU A 47 -6.33 4.09 -4.17
N GLU A 48 -6.41 4.68 -5.36
CA GLU A 48 -7.65 5.24 -5.89
C GLU A 48 -8.72 4.17 -6.11
N GLN A 49 -8.38 3.05 -6.76
CA GLN A 49 -9.30 1.94 -7.02
C GLN A 49 -9.82 1.33 -5.72
N ILE A 50 -8.93 1.08 -4.74
CA ILE A 50 -9.32 0.51 -3.45
C ILE A 50 -10.19 1.49 -2.67
N PHE A 51 -9.87 2.80 -2.69
CA PHE A 51 -10.66 3.81 -1.99
C PHE A 51 -12.06 3.97 -2.59
N LYS A 52 -12.21 4.01 -3.92
CA LYS A 52 -13.51 3.99 -4.59
C LYS A 52 -14.34 2.76 -4.21
N SER A 53 -13.71 1.60 -4.14
CA SER A 53 -14.36 0.36 -3.70
C SER A 53 -14.78 0.43 -2.22
N LEU A 54 -13.93 1.03 -1.36
CA LEU A 54 -14.24 1.23 0.06
C LEU A 54 -15.46 2.14 0.23
N LEU A 55 -15.58 3.22 -0.54
CA LEU A 55 -16.75 4.10 -0.51
C LEU A 55 -18.03 3.32 -0.81
N LEU A 56 -18.07 2.60 -1.93
CA LEU A 56 -19.24 1.81 -2.35
C LEU A 56 -19.66 0.77 -1.30
N ILE A 57 -18.71 0.01 -0.78
CA ILE A 57 -18.95 -1.04 0.23
C ILE A 57 -19.43 -0.43 1.55
N SER A 58 -18.94 0.75 1.90
CA SER A 58 -19.32 1.45 3.12
C SER A 58 -20.73 2.05 3.04
N GLU A 59 -21.14 2.58 1.88
CA GLU A 59 -22.51 3.03 1.63
C GLU A 59 -23.53 1.89 1.81
N GLU A 60 -23.15 0.66 1.48
CA GLU A 60 -23.97 -0.54 1.71
C GLU A 60 -23.93 -1.07 3.14
N GLY A 61 -23.19 -0.46 4.06
CA GLY A 61 -23.09 -0.88 5.45
C GLY A 61 -22.25 -2.17 5.67
N LYS A 62 -21.42 -2.59 4.73
CA LYS A 62 -20.66 -3.84 4.76
C LYS A 62 -19.34 -3.68 5.56
N ILE A 63 -19.47 -3.56 6.87
CA ILE A 63 -18.35 -3.25 7.80
C ILE A 63 -17.16 -4.22 7.64
N TYR A 64 -17.42 -5.52 7.49
CA TYR A 64 -16.36 -6.52 7.40
C TYR A 64 -15.47 -6.30 6.15
N SER A 65 -16.11 -6.17 4.99
CA SER A 65 -15.44 -5.91 3.72
C SER A 65 -14.75 -4.54 3.70
N ALA A 66 -15.38 -3.53 4.30
CA ALA A 66 -14.79 -2.20 4.44
C ALA A 66 -13.48 -2.23 5.23
N GLN A 67 -13.42 -2.97 6.33
CA GLN A 67 -12.20 -3.11 7.13
C GLN A 67 -11.06 -3.82 6.37
N ILE A 68 -11.38 -4.80 5.51
CA ILE A 68 -10.39 -5.48 4.66
C ILE A 68 -9.77 -4.49 3.65
N LEU A 69 -10.61 -3.71 2.95
CA LEU A 69 -10.15 -2.70 2.01
C LEU A 69 -9.38 -1.57 2.71
N TYR A 70 -9.84 -1.17 3.88
CA TYR A 70 -9.16 -0.19 4.72
C TYR A 70 -7.73 -0.62 5.09
N ARG A 71 -7.56 -1.88 5.50
CA ARG A 71 -6.23 -2.43 5.76
C ARG A 71 -5.32 -2.35 4.52
N ALA A 72 -5.85 -2.69 3.33
CA ALA A 72 -5.09 -2.62 2.09
C ALA A 72 -4.64 -1.19 1.76
N ILE A 73 -5.49 -0.18 2.02
CA ILE A 73 -5.14 1.24 1.86
C ILE A 73 -4.01 1.62 2.81
N ILE A 74 -4.09 1.25 4.10
CA ILE A 74 -3.04 1.58 5.07
C ILE A 74 -1.72 0.91 4.69
N GLU A 75 -1.75 -0.34 4.25
CA GLU A 75 -0.54 -1.05 3.82
C GLU A 75 0.12 -0.36 2.62
N LEU A 76 -0.69 -0.02 1.62
CA LEU A 76 -0.19 0.66 0.42
C LEU A 76 0.29 2.08 0.73
N PHE A 77 -0.37 2.79 1.66
CA PHE A 77 0.09 4.06 2.20
C PHE A 77 1.50 3.96 2.81
N PHE A 78 1.77 2.95 3.65
CA PHE A 78 3.11 2.73 4.21
C PHE A 78 4.15 2.41 3.12
N LYS A 79 3.80 1.56 2.15
CA LYS A 79 4.67 1.21 1.02
C LYS A 79 5.02 2.45 0.19
N THR A 80 4.03 3.26 -0.17
CA THR A 80 4.22 4.50 -0.92
C THR A 80 5.10 5.49 -0.15
N PHE A 81 4.83 5.68 1.14
CA PHE A 81 5.62 6.59 1.97
C PHE A 81 7.07 6.14 2.14
N PHE A 82 7.30 4.83 2.32
CA PHE A 82 8.63 4.25 2.37
C PHE A 82 9.40 4.49 1.05
N LEU A 83 8.78 4.21 -0.09
CA LEU A 83 9.38 4.42 -1.42
C LEU A 83 9.73 5.89 -1.67
N THR A 84 8.83 6.82 -1.36
CA THR A 84 9.10 8.25 -1.52
C THR A 84 10.23 8.74 -0.61
N SER A 85 10.30 8.22 0.62
CA SER A 85 11.41 8.49 1.54
C SER A 85 12.72 7.92 1.01
N LYS A 86 12.71 6.72 0.43
CA LYS A 86 13.87 6.09 -0.19
C LYS A 86 14.37 6.87 -1.39
N LEU A 87 13.50 7.30 -2.30
CA LEU A 87 13.88 8.14 -3.44
C LEU A 87 14.58 9.42 -2.98
N SER A 88 14.07 10.04 -1.91
CA SER A 88 14.65 11.28 -1.38
C SER A 88 16.05 11.11 -0.79
N THR A 89 16.37 9.92 -0.22
CA THR A 89 17.67 9.62 0.41
C THR A 89 18.64 9.00 -0.56
N ASP A 90 18.24 7.94 -1.26
CA ASP A 90 19.13 7.06 -2.02
C ASP A 90 19.41 7.61 -3.43
N LYS A 91 18.47 8.37 -3.99
CA LYS A 91 18.56 9.00 -5.33
C LYS A 91 18.96 8.00 -6.43
N ASN A 92 18.35 6.81 -6.40
CA ASN A 92 18.49 5.77 -7.40
C ASN A 92 17.20 4.93 -7.45
N ASP A 93 17.03 4.11 -8.48
CA ASP A 93 15.84 3.27 -8.70
C ASP A 93 15.82 1.94 -7.91
N GLU A 94 16.87 1.60 -7.16
CA GLU A 94 17.05 0.28 -6.54
C GLU A 94 15.86 -0.16 -5.69
N SER A 95 15.36 0.71 -4.81
CA SER A 95 14.22 0.33 -3.94
C SER A 95 12.91 0.17 -4.71
N ALA A 96 12.72 0.93 -5.79
CA ALA A 96 11.56 0.77 -6.67
C ALA A 96 11.65 -0.52 -7.49
N GLU A 97 12.82 -0.86 -7.99
CA GLU A 97 13.09 -2.11 -8.69
C GLU A 97 12.84 -3.33 -7.79
N HIS A 98 13.35 -3.31 -6.56
CA HIS A 98 13.06 -4.35 -5.58
C HIS A 98 11.57 -4.45 -5.26
N PHE A 99 10.84 -3.35 -5.21
CA PHE A 99 9.40 -3.37 -5.03
C PHE A 99 8.69 -3.99 -6.24
N LYS A 100 9.03 -3.56 -7.44
CA LYS A 100 8.38 -4.01 -8.68
C LYS A 100 8.70 -5.48 -8.99
N VAL A 101 9.97 -5.85 -8.97
CA VAL A 101 10.45 -7.16 -9.45
C VAL A 101 10.49 -8.18 -8.32
N HIS A 102 11.22 -7.91 -7.23
CA HIS A 102 11.42 -8.91 -6.19
C HIS A 102 10.16 -9.17 -5.36
N LEU A 103 9.33 -8.16 -5.09
CA LEU A 103 8.08 -8.39 -4.39
C LEU A 103 7.12 -9.24 -5.24
N MET A 104 6.98 -8.93 -6.54
CA MET A 104 6.18 -9.72 -7.46
C MET A 104 6.68 -11.17 -7.56
N LEU A 105 7.98 -11.36 -7.72
CA LEU A 105 8.59 -12.71 -7.74
C LEU A 105 8.36 -13.46 -6.43
N SER A 106 8.47 -12.78 -5.30
CA SER A 106 8.22 -13.39 -3.98
C SER A 106 6.77 -13.84 -3.81
N GLU A 107 5.81 -13.02 -4.24
CA GLU A 107 4.38 -13.37 -4.20
C GLU A 107 4.11 -14.58 -5.11
N TRP A 108 4.67 -14.58 -6.32
CA TRP A 108 4.57 -15.71 -7.24
C TRP A 108 5.22 -16.98 -6.69
N LEU A 109 6.44 -16.90 -6.13
CA LEU A 109 7.10 -18.04 -5.50
C LEU A 109 6.30 -18.59 -4.31
N ALA A 110 5.67 -17.73 -3.51
CA ALA A 110 4.81 -18.14 -2.41
C ALA A 110 3.57 -18.90 -2.91
N GLU A 111 2.97 -18.48 -4.03
CA GLU A 111 1.89 -19.18 -4.69
C GLU A 111 2.32 -20.58 -5.17
N GLN A 112 3.49 -20.68 -5.84
CA GLN A 112 4.03 -21.97 -6.29
C GLN A 112 4.37 -22.90 -5.12
N MET A 113 4.91 -22.36 -4.02
CA MET A 113 5.16 -23.12 -2.79
C MET A 113 3.87 -23.69 -2.22
N GLY A 114 2.83 -22.85 -2.10
CA GLY A 114 1.51 -23.30 -1.63
C GLY A 114 0.92 -24.41 -2.51
N TYR A 115 1.08 -24.29 -3.83
CA TYR A 115 0.66 -25.34 -4.76
C TYR A 115 1.41 -26.66 -4.52
N LEU A 116 2.74 -26.60 -4.35
CA LEU A 116 3.56 -27.80 -4.07
C LEU A 116 3.16 -28.44 -2.75
N GLU A 117 3.05 -27.67 -1.67
CA GLU A 117 2.65 -28.18 -0.34
C GLU A 117 1.26 -28.84 -0.36
N MET A 118 0.31 -28.28 -1.09
CA MET A 118 -1.01 -28.88 -1.26
C MET A 118 -0.97 -30.17 -2.08
N THR A 119 -0.11 -30.22 -3.11
CA THR A 119 0.08 -31.42 -3.93
C THR A 119 0.71 -32.54 -3.11
N ASP A 120 1.73 -32.23 -2.31
CA ASP A 120 2.37 -33.19 -1.40
C ASP A 120 1.35 -33.73 -0.38
N LEU A 121 0.52 -32.87 0.19
CA LEU A 121 -0.52 -33.25 1.15
C LEU A 121 -1.58 -34.19 0.53
N ILE A 122 -2.06 -33.86 -0.68
CA ILE A 122 -3.10 -34.67 -1.37
C ILE A 122 -2.58 -36.05 -1.75
N ASN A 123 -1.29 -36.14 -2.09
CA ASN A 123 -0.67 -37.40 -2.51
C ASN A 123 0.00 -38.17 -1.36
N ASP A 124 -0.23 -37.80 -0.10
CA ASP A 124 0.33 -38.42 1.11
C ASP A 124 1.87 -38.55 1.05
N ILE A 125 2.57 -37.54 0.50
CA ILE A 125 4.02 -37.55 0.38
C ILE A 125 4.63 -37.23 1.75
N GLU A 126 5.22 -38.23 2.42
CA GLU A 126 5.83 -38.06 3.74
C GLU A 126 7.05 -37.14 3.75
N ASN A 127 7.87 -37.22 2.68
CA ASN A 127 9.03 -36.32 2.53
C ASN A 127 8.66 -35.15 1.65
N LYS A 128 8.75 -33.92 2.19
CA LYS A 128 8.47 -32.71 1.42
C LYS A 128 9.31 -32.63 0.15
N SER A 129 8.66 -32.36 -0.97
CA SER A 129 9.31 -32.17 -2.26
C SER A 129 10.29 -30.99 -2.22
N ASP A 130 11.40 -31.08 -2.95
CA ASP A 130 12.35 -29.97 -3.08
C ASP A 130 11.75 -28.87 -3.96
N PHE A 131 11.50 -27.72 -3.37
CA PHE A 131 10.87 -26.59 -4.04
C PHE A 131 11.71 -26.06 -5.21
N VAL A 132 13.02 -25.99 -5.07
CA VAL A 132 13.90 -25.51 -6.14
C VAL A 132 13.83 -26.45 -7.33
N GLN A 133 13.87 -27.76 -7.08
CA GLN A 133 13.74 -28.75 -8.15
C GLN A 133 12.35 -28.67 -8.81
N PHE A 134 11.27 -28.53 -8.03
CA PHE A 134 9.92 -28.32 -8.56
C PHE A 134 9.82 -27.09 -9.48
N ILE A 135 10.42 -25.96 -9.11
CA ILE A 135 10.43 -24.75 -9.95
C ILE A 135 11.16 -25.01 -11.26
N ARG A 136 12.34 -25.63 -11.22
CA ARG A 136 13.14 -25.94 -12.41
C ARG A 136 12.41 -26.89 -13.37
N ASP A 137 11.73 -27.90 -12.85
CA ASP A 137 11.00 -28.90 -13.64
C ASP A 137 9.76 -28.30 -14.29
N LYS A 138 9.03 -27.45 -13.55
CA LYS A 138 7.78 -26.85 -14.00
C LYS A 138 8.00 -25.65 -14.95
N PHE A 139 9.11 -24.91 -14.77
CA PHE A 139 9.44 -23.69 -15.51
C PHE A 139 10.85 -23.79 -16.10
N PRO A 140 11.01 -24.40 -17.30
CA PRO A 140 12.33 -24.64 -17.92
C PRO A 140 13.17 -23.35 -18.14
N GLU A 141 12.52 -22.18 -18.25
CA GLU A 141 13.16 -20.88 -18.32
C GLU A 141 13.88 -20.50 -17.01
N LEU A 142 13.52 -21.10 -15.89
CA LEU A 142 14.12 -20.91 -14.56
C LEU A 142 15.07 -22.05 -14.16
N LYS A 143 15.66 -22.75 -15.12
CA LYS A 143 16.60 -23.87 -14.86
C LYS A 143 17.79 -23.51 -13.96
N GLU A 144 18.21 -22.25 -13.97
CA GLU A 144 19.31 -21.73 -13.14
C GLU A 144 18.84 -21.24 -11.74
N PHE A 145 17.51 -21.27 -11.48
CA PHE A 145 16.97 -20.86 -10.18
C PHE A 145 17.50 -21.79 -9.08
N ASP A 146 18.01 -21.21 -7.98
CA ASP A 146 18.56 -21.97 -6.87
C ASP A 146 18.15 -21.39 -5.49
N LYS A 147 18.68 -21.99 -4.42
CA LYS A 147 18.42 -21.53 -3.05
C LYS A 147 19.02 -20.15 -2.76
N GLU A 148 20.07 -19.77 -3.47
CA GLU A 148 20.71 -18.46 -3.33
C GLU A 148 19.83 -17.36 -3.93
N ASN A 149 19.28 -17.57 -5.13
CA ASN A 149 18.29 -16.68 -5.75
C ASN A 149 17.05 -16.54 -4.85
N GLN A 150 16.52 -17.64 -4.32
CA GLN A 150 15.38 -17.59 -3.38
C GLN A 150 15.71 -16.76 -2.12
N LYS A 151 16.91 -16.91 -1.58
CA LYS A 151 17.38 -16.15 -0.41
C LYS A 151 17.59 -14.67 -0.73
N GLU A 152 18.13 -14.35 -1.90
CA GLU A 152 18.31 -12.99 -2.38
C GLU A 152 16.95 -12.27 -2.50
N ILE A 153 15.98 -12.86 -3.19
CA ILE A 153 14.63 -12.34 -3.29
C ILE A 153 14.03 -12.12 -1.90
N SER A 154 14.12 -13.13 -1.03
CA SER A 154 13.61 -13.04 0.35
C SER A 154 14.26 -11.90 1.13
N ASN A 155 15.56 -11.66 0.98
CA ASN A 155 16.26 -10.57 1.65
C ASN A 155 15.86 -9.20 1.09
N ALA A 156 15.74 -9.09 -0.24
CA ALA A 156 15.35 -7.85 -0.91
C ALA A 156 13.96 -7.36 -0.47
N ILE A 157 13.02 -8.30 -0.25
CA ILE A 157 11.64 -7.94 0.13
C ILE A 157 11.44 -7.69 1.64
N LYS A 158 12.37 -8.11 2.50
CA LYS A 158 12.26 -7.88 3.96
C LYS A 158 12.04 -6.41 4.31
N LYS A 159 12.60 -5.49 3.54
CA LYS A 159 12.44 -4.04 3.73
C LYS A 159 10.99 -3.57 3.54
N PHE A 160 10.17 -4.30 2.79
CA PHE A 160 8.74 -4.00 2.56
C PHE A 160 7.81 -4.62 3.59
N ASN A 161 8.34 -5.28 4.62
CA ASN A 161 7.56 -5.65 5.79
C ASN A 161 7.15 -4.39 6.55
N ILE A 162 5.88 -4.29 6.95
CA ILE A 162 5.32 -3.11 7.63
C ILE A 162 6.19 -2.66 8.80
N LYS A 163 6.67 -3.59 9.63
CA LYS A 163 7.53 -3.27 10.79
C LYS A 163 8.83 -2.59 10.37
N ASN A 164 9.47 -3.09 9.31
CA ASN A 164 10.74 -2.56 8.83
C ASN A 164 10.55 -1.20 8.13
N MET A 165 9.49 -1.06 7.35
CA MET A 165 9.14 0.23 6.73
C MET A 165 8.89 1.30 7.77
N ILE A 166 8.13 0.99 8.83
CA ILE A 166 7.85 1.92 9.93
C ILE A 166 9.13 2.30 10.68
N ALA A 167 10.01 1.33 10.97
CA ALA A 167 11.30 1.61 11.62
C ALA A 167 12.11 2.60 10.78
N TYR A 168 12.24 2.35 9.47
CA TYR A 168 12.94 3.24 8.56
C TYR A 168 12.31 4.63 8.47
N ILE A 169 10.99 4.69 8.29
CA ILE A 169 10.25 5.97 8.22
C ILE A 169 10.47 6.77 9.51
N ARG A 170 10.37 6.14 10.68
CA ARG A 170 10.58 6.81 11.97
C ARG A 170 11.99 7.39 12.10
N GLU A 171 13.01 6.71 11.61
CA GLU A 171 14.40 7.19 11.64
C GLU A 171 14.62 8.32 10.63
N SER A 172 13.92 8.29 9.50
CA SER A 172 14.03 9.30 8.43
C SER A 172 13.22 10.57 8.70
N LEU A 173 12.20 10.50 9.55
CA LEU A 173 11.32 11.62 9.83
C LEU A 173 11.95 12.61 10.81
N THR A 174 12.22 13.81 10.32
CA THR A 174 12.55 14.99 11.14
C THR A 174 11.31 15.74 11.63
N ASP A 175 10.16 15.53 10.99
CA ASP A 175 8.89 16.20 11.26
C ASP A 175 8.07 15.43 12.31
N LYS A 176 7.83 16.10 13.47
CA LYS A 176 7.03 15.55 14.57
C LYS A 176 5.54 15.37 14.22
N GLU A 177 4.99 16.20 13.32
CA GLU A 177 3.57 16.09 12.93
C GLU A 177 3.33 14.83 12.11
N ILE A 178 4.22 14.52 11.18
CA ILE A 178 4.16 13.29 10.40
C ILE A 178 4.37 12.08 11.33
N GLY A 179 5.32 12.14 12.26
CA GLY A 179 5.51 11.10 13.28
C GLY A 179 4.24 10.82 14.09
N ASN A 180 3.54 11.86 14.53
CA ASN A 180 2.26 11.75 15.23
C ASN A 180 1.15 11.13 14.36
N TYR A 181 1.14 11.42 13.06
CA TYR A 181 0.19 10.80 12.13
C TYR A 181 0.39 9.29 12.06
N PHE A 182 1.64 8.83 11.91
CA PHE A 182 1.96 7.39 11.88
C PHE A 182 1.57 6.67 13.18
N THR A 183 1.77 7.29 14.34
CA THR A 183 1.38 6.68 15.62
C THR A 183 -0.12 6.44 15.74
N LYS A 184 -0.95 7.24 15.05
CA LYS A 184 -2.40 7.06 14.99
C LYS A 184 -2.83 5.98 13.98
N ILE A 185 -2.09 5.80 12.89
CA ILE A 185 -2.43 4.84 11.84
C ILE A 185 -2.03 3.40 12.18
N LEU A 186 -0.98 3.20 12.98
CA LEU A 186 -0.51 1.87 13.36
C LEU A 186 -1.55 1.00 14.11
N PRO A 187 -2.25 1.52 15.13
CA PRO A 187 -3.33 0.78 15.78
C PRO A 187 -4.46 0.43 14.80
N GLU A 188 -4.75 1.31 13.86
CA GLU A 188 -5.75 1.09 12.81
C GLU A 188 -5.36 -0.08 11.90
N TYR A 189 -4.10 -0.14 11.47
CA TYR A 189 -3.58 -1.27 10.71
C TYR A 189 -3.73 -2.60 11.46
N SER A 190 -3.33 -2.62 12.74
CA SER A 190 -3.43 -3.82 13.59
C SER A 190 -4.88 -4.27 13.76
N ARG A 191 -5.79 -3.32 14.01
CA ARG A 191 -7.23 -3.57 14.14
C ARG A 191 -7.80 -4.14 12.83
N ALA A 192 -7.55 -3.51 11.70
CA ALA A 192 -8.04 -3.93 10.40
C ALA A 192 -7.46 -5.30 9.96
N SER A 193 -6.22 -5.62 10.35
CA SER A 193 -5.60 -6.92 10.08
C SER A 193 -6.37 -8.10 10.69
N SER A 194 -7.04 -7.93 11.82
CA SER A 194 -7.86 -8.98 12.43
C SER A 194 -9.04 -9.40 11.53
N PHE A 195 -9.54 -8.50 10.69
CA PHE A 195 -10.63 -8.78 9.74
C PHE A 195 -10.15 -9.63 8.56
N VAL A 196 -8.92 -9.40 8.07
CA VAL A 196 -8.34 -10.19 6.98
C VAL A 196 -8.15 -11.65 7.39
N HIS A 197 -7.75 -11.89 8.63
CA HIS A 197 -7.53 -13.25 9.14
C HIS A 197 -8.81 -13.91 9.67
N GLY A 198 -9.97 -13.25 9.63
CA GLY A 198 -11.25 -13.80 10.10
C GLY A 198 -11.26 -14.15 11.58
N GLY A 199 -10.41 -13.51 12.39
CA GLY A 199 -10.19 -13.87 13.79
C GLY A 199 -11.37 -13.53 14.71
N PRO A 200 -11.41 -14.13 15.93
CA PRO A 200 -12.46 -13.88 16.94
C PRO A 200 -12.58 -12.40 17.33
N TYR A 201 -11.47 -11.65 17.26
CA TYR A 201 -11.45 -10.22 17.59
C TYR A 201 -12.26 -9.38 16.60
N ALA A 202 -12.18 -9.68 15.29
CA ALA A 202 -13.00 -9.02 14.28
C ALA A 202 -14.51 -9.26 14.55
N THR A 203 -14.87 -10.50 14.86
CA THR A 203 -16.25 -10.87 15.25
C THR A 203 -16.68 -10.12 16.51
N TYR A 204 -15.81 -10.00 17.52
CA TYR A 204 -16.08 -9.25 18.74
C TYR A 204 -16.34 -7.76 18.45
N ILE A 205 -15.51 -7.12 17.61
CA ILE A 205 -15.70 -5.72 17.20
C ILE A 205 -17.08 -5.54 16.56
N VAL A 206 -17.43 -6.37 15.55
CA VAL A 206 -18.72 -6.26 14.84
C VAL A 206 -19.92 -6.48 15.78
N LYS A 207 -19.84 -7.48 16.66
CA LYS A 207 -20.92 -7.76 17.65
C LYS A 207 -21.12 -6.63 18.65
N ASN A 208 -20.10 -5.82 18.93
CA ASN A 208 -20.21 -4.68 19.82
C ASN A 208 -20.81 -3.43 19.15
N LEU A 209 -20.91 -3.40 17.84
CA LEU A 209 -21.66 -2.39 17.09
C LEU A 209 -23.15 -2.77 17.14
N LYS A 210 -23.84 -2.29 18.20
CA LYS A 210 -25.18 -2.76 18.61
C LYS A 210 -26.30 -2.37 17.66
N ASP A 211 -26.12 -1.31 16.89
CA ASP A 211 -27.17 -0.77 16.03
C ASP A 211 -26.57 -0.22 14.72
N LYS A 212 -27.47 0.06 13.77
CA LYS A 212 -27.11 0.60 12.45
C LYS A 212 -26.35 1.92 12.56
N GLY A 213 -26.72 2.81 13.49
CA GLY A 213 -26.06 4.11 13.65
C GLY A 213 -24.60 3.98 14.14
N GLN A 214 -24.27 2.97 14.95
CA GLN A 214 -22.89 2.69 15.36
C GLN A 214 -22.07 2.12 14.21
N ILE A 215 -22.66 1.27 13.35
CA ILE A 215 -22.02 0.76 12.15
C ILE A 215 -21.73 1.90 11.19
N GLU A 216 -22.68 2.79 10.93
CA GLU A 216 -22.50 3.96 10.07
C GLU A 216 -21.38 4.86 10.57
N LYS A 217 -21.34 5.20 11.85
CA LYS A 217 -20.26 6.01 12.44
C LYS A 217 -18.88 5.36 12.31
N GLU A 218 -18.80 4.04 12.52
CA GLU A 218 -17.53 3.32 12.34
C GLU A 218 -17.09 3.32 10.87
N LEU A 219 -18.01 3.14 9.94
CA LEU A 219 -17.71 3.19 8.52
C LEU A 219 -17.28 4.60 8.08
N GLU A 220 -17.97 5.66 8.53
CA GLU A 220 -17.56 7.05 8.28
C GLU A 220 -16.15 7.32 8.81
N ARG A 221 -15.81 6.81 10.00
CA ARG A 221 -14.47 6.91 10.58
C ARG A 221 -13.43 6.21 9.69
N VAL A 222 -13.71 4.97 9.28
CA VAL A 222 -12.83 4.17 8.42
C VAL A 222 -12.58 4.86 7.08
N VAL A 223 -13.65 5.36 6.44
CA VAL A 223 -13.58 6.08 5.16
C VAL A 223 -12.82 7.39 5.32
N GLY A 224 -13.03 8.14 6.41
CA GLY A 224 -12.31 9.39 6.69
C GLY A 224 -10.80 9.19 6.85
N VAL A 225 -10.39 8.16 7.58
CA VAL A 225 -8.96 7.84 7.74
C VAL A 225 -8.37 7.34 6.43
N ALA A 226 -9.09 6.47 5.69
CA ALA A 226 -8.67 5.98 4.39
C ALA A 226 -8.50 7.12 3.36
N PHE A 227 -9.43 8.08 3.34
CA PHE A 227 -9.33 9.30 2.55
C PHE A 227 -8.03 10.07 2.86
N SER A 228 -7.77 10.30 4.14
CA SER A 228 -6.55 11.00 4.57
C SER A 228 -5.28 10.24 4.15
N CYS A 229 -5.23 8.92 4.32
CA CYS A 229 -4.09 8.08 3.89
C CYS A 229 -3.86 8.18 2.37
N THR A 230 -4.94 8.07 1.59
CA THR A 230 -4.89 8.13 0.12
C THR A 230 -4.39 9.49 -0.36
N CYS A 231 -4.93 10.58 0.19
CA CYS A 231 -4.51 11.94 -0.17
C CYS A 231 -3.04 12.21 0.20
N VAL A 232 -2.63 11.86 1.43
CA VAL A 232 -1.24 12.06 1.88
C VAL A 232 -0.26 11.24 1.04
N ALA A 233 -0.60 10.01 0.66
CA ALA A 233 0.24 9.20 -0.22
C ALA A 233 0.42 9.86 -1.59
N LYS A 234 -0.67 10.32 -2.22
CA LYS A 234 -0.63 11.06 -3.49
C LYS A 234 0.19 12.35 -3.39
N GLU A 235 -0.02 13.16 -2.34
CA GLU A 235 0.77 14.37 -2.08
C GLU A 235 2.27 14.07 -1.96
N ASN A 236 2.65 12.99 -1.25
CA ASN A 236 4.05 12.58 -1.12
C ASN A 236 4.65 12.10 -2.44
N CYS A 237 3.88 11.43 -3.29
CA CYS A 237 4.33 11.08 -4.64
C CYS A 237 4.72 12.34 -5.43
N LEU A 238 3.87 13.39 -5.43
CA LEU A 238 4.18 14.65 -6.10
C LEU A 238 5.43 15.33 -5.52
N LEU A 239 5.53 15.39 -4.19
CA LEU A 239 6.68 15.99 -3.50
C LEU A 239 8.01 15.27 -3.81
N SER A 240 7.96 13.97 -4.10
CA SER A 240 9.15 13.17 -4.40
C SER A 240 9.78 13.53 -5.73
N PHE A 241 8.97 13.94 -6.70
CA PHE A 241 9.42 14.34 -8.04
C PHE A 241 9.88 15.80 -8.12
N LYS A 242 10.25 16.45 -7.03
CA LYS A 242 10.85 17.80 -6.90
C LYS A 242 10.83 18.62 -8.19
N LEU A 243 9.64 18.93 -8.67
CA LEU A 243 9.47 19.96 -9.69
C LEU A 243 9.96 21.30 -9.13
N HIS A 244 10.25 22.26 -9.99
CA HIS A 244 10.63 23.59 -9.57
C HIS A 244 9.76 24.01 -8.37
N PRO A 245 10.37 24.39 -7.23
CA PRO A 245 9.64 24.54 -5.96
C PRO A 245 8.40 25.42 -6.05
N ASP A 246 8.39 26.36 -7.01
CA ASP A 246 7.31 27.34 -7.14
C ASP A 246 6.09 26.76 -7.90
N ASP A 247 6.29 25.95 -8.95
CA ASP A 247 5.19 25.46 -9.79
C ASP A 247 4.30 24.41 -9.08
N MET A 248 4.88 23.59 -8.19
CA MET A 248 4.14 22.55 -7.46
C MET A 248 3.66 22.98 -6.08
N LYS A 249 4.21 24.07 -5.53
CA LYS A 249 3.85 24.55 -4.20
C LYS A 249 2.37 24.89 -4.12
N ASP A 250 1.84 25.52 -5.14
CA ASP A 250 0.44 25.92 -5.19
C ASP A 250 -0.47 24.67 -5.30
N PHE A 251 -0.12 23.69 -6.15
CA PHE A 251 -0.84 22.41 -6.22
C PHE A 251 -0.85 21.68 -4.88
N ILE A 252 0.31 21.55 -4.23
CA ILE A 252 0.42 20.86 -2.93
C ILE A 252 -0.39 21.61 -1.86
N ASN A 253 -0.34 22.92 -1.83
CA ASN A 253 -1.11 23.72 -0.87
C ASN A 253 -2.61 23.54 -1.11
N GLU A 254 -3.07 23.60 -2.36
CA GLU A 254 -4.48 23.41 -2.72
C GLU A 254 -4.95 21.97 -2.37
N LEU A 255 -4.16 20.94 -2.68
CA LEU A 255 -4.43 19.56 -2.28
C LEU A 255 -4.58 19.41 -0.76
N ARG A 256 -3.68 20.03 0.00
CA ARG A 256 -3.73 20.04 1.47
C ARG A 256 -4.96 20.76 2.01
N GLU A 257 -5.38 21.89 1.39
CA GLU A 257 -6.61 22.58 1.79
C GLU A 257 -7.86 21.72 1.53
N ILE A 258 -7.95 21.05 0.38
CA ILE A 258 -9.04 20.11 0.08
C ILE A 258 -9.12 19.01 1.13
N ARG A 259 -7.97 18.47 1.56
CA ARG A 259 -7.89 17.38 2.53
C ARG A 259 -8.25 17.81 3.96
N LYS A 260 -8.16 19.05 4.32
CA LYS A 260 -8.49 19.53 5.68
C LYS A 260 -9.93 19.20 6.06
N PHE A 261 -10.10 18.71 7.28
CA PHE A 261 -11.38 18.34 7.88
C PHE A 261 -12.04 19.52 8.56
#